data_cda7101386b946b247db47d2cc534131
#
_entry.id   cda7101386b946b247db47d2cc534131
#
_cell.length_a   1.000
_cell.length_b   1.000
_cell.length_c   1.000
_cell.angle_alpha   90.00
_cell.angle_beta   90.00
_cell.angle_gamma   90.00
#
_symmetry.space_group_name_H-M   'P 1'
#
loop_
_entity.id
_entity.type
_entity.pdbx_description
1 polymer ?
#
loop_
_entity_poly.entity_id
_entity_poly.type
_entity_poly.pdbx_seq_one_letter_code
_entity_poly.pdbx_strand_id
1 'polypeptide(L)'
;ISTLRGAIHPDAKQAEAVADKVYEVLASHGLQNEPIGVDIIELPVLFALQAKGLQVVDGQQIFLEARRIKTKDELTLLTSAASMVDAAYEKLYEFLRPGVKENEAVGLVSKVLYDLGSEHVEGVNAISGERCSPHPHVFSDRLIRPGDPAFFDILHSYMGYRTCYYRTFAVGSASPAQRDAYRICREYMDRAIALVKPGATTADIVAVWPKAEEFGFANEEAAFALQYGHGVGLSIWEKPIFSRLVSFDNPEVLEAGMVFALETYWPSKDGWGAARIEEEVVVTETGCEVITKFPAEELLVAGQRYYGVDGPINLTRDSQSHFNTSTFDHIGNKG
;
A
#
# COMPACT_ATOMS: atom_id res chain seq x y z
N ILE A 1 -13.17 -18.68 1.93
CA ILE A 1 -12.47 -19.32 3.04
C ILE A 1 -11.37 -20.19 2.44
N SER A 2 -10.16 -19.65 2.40
CA SER A 2 -8.98 -20.30 1.78
C SER A 2 -8.46 -21.52 2.55
N THR A 3 -9.01 -21.80 3.71
CA THR A 3 -8.53 -22.82 4.65
C THR A 3 -8.82 -24.27 4.24
N LEU A 4 -9.62 -24.48 3.19
CA LEU A 4 -9.91 -25.82 2.68
C LEU A 4 -8.95 -26.28 1.58
N ARG A 5 -8.04 -25.41 1.12
CA ARG A 5 -7.03 -25.78 0.13
C ARG A 5 -6.16 -26.92 0.67
N GLY A 6 -6.13 -28.01 -0.07
CA GLY A 6 -5.38 -29.22 0.31
C GLY A 6 -6.04 -30.11 1.34
N ALA A 7 -7.17 -29.72 1.95
CA ALA A 7 -7.91 -30.57 2.88
C ALA A 7 -9.02 -31.41 2.23
N ILE A 8 -9.32 -31.17 0.96
CA ILE A 8 -10.35 -31.92 0.22
C ILE A 8 -9.74 -33.23 -0.27
N HIS A 9 -10.16 -34.33 0.33
CA HIS A 9 -9.78 -35.64 -0.17
C HIS A 9 -10.53 -35.94 -1.49
N PRO A 10 -9.87 -36.42 -2.54
CA PRO A 10 -10.51 -36.71 -3.85
C PRO A 10 -11.74 -37.59 -3.73
N ASP A 11 -11.72 -38.58 -2.86
CA ASP A 11 -12.84 -39.51 -2.65
C ASP A 11 -14.08 -38.87 -2.01
N ALA A 12 -13.95 -37.67 -1.42
CA ALA A 12 -15.09 -36.94 -0.89
C ALA A 12 -15.99 -36.32 -1.97
N LYS A 13 -15.54 -36.30 -3.24
CA LYS A 13 -16.26 -35.81 -4.41
C LYS A 13 -16.86 -34.41 -4.26
N GLN A 14 -16.19 -33.54 -3.47
CA GLN A 14 -16.67 -32.20 -3.22
C GLN A 14 -16.59 -31.31 -4.47
N ALA A 15 -15.54 -31.48 -5.28
CA ALA A 15 -15.40 -30.75 -6.53
C ALA A 15 -16.53 -31.09 -7.51
N GLU A 16 -16.88 -32.37 -7.62
CA GLU A 16 -17.97 -32.85 -8.43
C GLU A 16 -19.32 -32.33 -7.90
N ALA A 17 -19.54 -32.33 -6.59
CA ALA A 17 -20.76 -31.80 -5.98
C ALA A 17 -20.91 -30.28 -6.24
N VAL A 18 -19.81 -29.51 -6.23
CA VAL A 18 -19.82 -28.10 -6.64
C VAL A 18 -20.18 -27.96 -8.11
N ALA A 19 -19.56 -28.76 -8.98
CA ALA A 19 -19.87 -28.75 -10.42
C ALA A 19 -21.31 -29.15 -10.73
N ASP A 20 -21.86 -30.15 -10.00
CA ASP A 20 -23.27 -30.54 -10.09
C ASP A 20 -24.19 -29.37 -9.73
N LYS A 21 -23.87 -28.64 -8.63
CA LYS A 21 -24.70 -27.52 -8.22
C LYS A 21 -24.64 -26.34 -9.19
N VAL A 22 -23.46 -26.04 -9.72
CA VAL A 22 -23.31 -25.03 -10.76
C VAL A 22 -24.12 -25.39 -12.00
N TYR A 23 -24.01 -26.62 -12.47
CA TYR A 23 -24.77 -27.11 -13.62
C TYR A 23 -26.30 -27.03 -13.39
N GLU A 24 -26.78 -27.45 -12.20
CA GLU A 24 -28.17 -27.36 -11.80
C GLU A 24 -28.72 -25.92 -11.89
N VAL A 25 -27.97 -24.98 -11.35
CA VAL A 25 -28.33 -23.54 -11.38
C VAL A 25 -28.38 -23.05 -12.82
N LEU A 26 -27.35 -23.31 -13.63
CA LEU A 26 -27.32 -22.90 -15.03
C LEU A 26 -28.48 -23.53 -15.82
N ALA A 27 -28.76 -24.81 -15.60
CA ALA A 27 -29.86 -25.51 -16.27
C ALA A 27 -31.22 -24.94 -15.89
N SER A 28 -31.44 -24.54 -14.64
CA SER A 28 -32.68 -23.90 -14.20
C SER A 28 -32.97 -22.56 -14.90
N HIS A 29 -31.91 -21.93 -15.45
CA HIS A 29 -32.01 -20.70 -16.25
C HIS A 29 -31.85 -20.92 -17.75
N GLY A 30 -31.70 -22.16 -18.20
CA GLY A 30 -31.51 -22.51 -19.62
C GLY A 30 -30.12 -22.17 -20.17
N LEU A 31 -29.13 -21.95 -19.28
CA LEU A 31 -27.78 -21.45 -19.59
C LEU A 31 -26.70 -22.55 -19.56
N GLN A 32 -27.07 -23.82 -19.40
CA GLN A 32 -26.11 -24.93 -19.24
C GLN A 32 -25.23 -25.19 -20.48
N ASN A 33 -25.58 -24.62 -21.62
CA ASN A 33 -24.83 -24.74 -22.88
C ASN A 33 -24.05 -23.45 -23.21
N GLU A 34 -24.17 -22.39 -22.39
CA GLU A 34 -23.47 -21.13 -22.58
C GLU A 34 -22.11 -21.17 -21.89
N PRO A 35 -21.10 -20.41 -22.40
CA PRO A 35 -19.83 -20.25 -21.69
C PRO A 35 -20.04 -19.59 -20.33
N ILE A 36 -19.35 -20.10 -19.30
CA ILE A 36 -19.34 -19.51 -17.97
C ILE A 36 -18.00 -18.82 -17.70
N GLY A 37 -18.05 -17.53 -17.32
CA GLY A 37 -16.87 -16.79 -16.89
C GLY A 37 -16.54 -17.10 -15.43
N VAL A 38 -15.29 -17.42 -15.15
CA VAL A 38 -14.76 -17.66 -13.80
C VAL A 38 -13.52 -16.81 -13.60
N ASP A 39 -13.38 -16.17 -12.46
CA ASP A 39 -12.20 -15.35 -12.13
C ASP A 39 -11.11 -16.17 -11.43
N ILE A 40 -11.40 -16.68 -10.24
CA ILE A 40 -10.45 -17.49 -9.46
C ILE A 40 -11.12 -18.83 -9.14
N ILE A 41 -10.46 -19.93 -9.50
CA ILE A 41 -10.98 -21.27 -9.30
C ILE A 41 -9.84 -22.25 -8.94
N GLU A 42 -10.14 -23.21 -8.09
CA GLU A 42 -9.22 -24.31 -7.81
C GLU A 42 -9.29 -25.36 -8.92
N LEU A 43 -8.14 -25.91 -9.32
CA LEU A 43 -8.03 -26.87 -10.43
C LEU A 43 -8.99 -28.05 -10.33
N PRO A 44 -9.19 -28.71 -9.14
CA PRO A 44 -10.15 -29.80 -9.05
C PRO A 44 -11.59 -29.39 -9.42
N VAL A 45 -12.00 -28.18 -9.03
CA VAL A 45 -13.34 -27.66 -9.37
C VAL A 45 -13.41 -27.32 -10.85
N LEU A 46 -12.36 -26.71 -11.43
CA LEU A 46 -12.29 -26.45 -12.88
C LEU A 46 -12.45 -27.73 -13.68
N PHE A 47 -11.70 -28.78 -13.33
CA PHE A 47 -11.80 -30.07 -14.03
C PHE A 47 -13.16 -30.72 -13.87
N ALA A 48 -13.79 -30.61 -12.71
CA ALA A 48 -15.15 -31.12 -12.50
C ALA A 48 -16.19 -30.37 -13.33
N LEU A 49 -16.08 -29.02 -13.45
CA LEU A 49 -16.94 -28.22 -14.33
C LEU A 49 -16.79 -28.65 -15.81
N GLN A 50 -15.57 -28.83 -16.28
CA GLN A 50 -15.28 -29.28 -17.64
C GLN A 50 -15.77 -30.70 -17.87
N ALA A 51 -15.64 -31.61 -16.89
CA ALA A 51 -16.16 -32.98 -16.98
C ALA A 51 -17.71 -33.02 -17.05
N LYS A 52 -18.40 -31.99 -16.55
CA LYS A 52 -19.86 -31.81 -16.72
C LYS A 52 -20.23 -31.24 -18.10
N GLY A 53 -19.25 -30.96 -18.95
CA GLY A 53 -19.48 -30.40 -20.29
C GLY A 53 -19.65 -28.87 -20.30
N LEU A 54 -19.39 -28.19 -19.19
CA LEU A 54 -19.45 -26.73 -19.12
C LEU A 54 -18.20 -26.12 -19.80
N GLN A 55 -18.43 -25.13 -20.65
CA GLN A 55 -17.36 -24.35 -21.28
C GLN A 55 -16.94 -23.23 -20.30
N VAL A 56 -15.79 -23.40 -19.66
CA VAL A 56 -15.23 -22.40 -18.73
C VAL A 56 -14.31 -21.45 -19.50
N VAL A 57 -14.53 -20.15 -19.33
CA VAL A 57 -13.73 -19.06 -19.90
C VAL A 57 -13.24 -18.10 -18.82
N ASP A 58 -12.22 -17.30 -19.12
CA ASP A 58 -11.74 -16.25 -18.22
C ASP A 58 -12.82 -15.18 -18.01
N GLY A 59 -13.33 -15.07 -16.79
CA GLY A 59 -14.27 -14.04 -16.36
C GLY A 59 -13.61 -12.87 -15.65
N GLN A 60 -12.31 -12.94 -15.36
CA GLN A 60 -11.62 -11.96 -14.53
C GLN A 60 -11.74 -10.54 -15.09
N GLN A 61 -11.55 -10.37 -16.42
CA GLN A 61 -11.61 -9.04 -17.03
C GLN A 61 -13.01 -8.42 -16.93
N ILE A 62 -14.06 -9.24 -17.04
CA ILE A 62 -15.45 -8.79 -16.91
C ILE A 62 -15.73 -8.32 -15.48
N PHE A 63 -15.28 -9.07 -14.48
CA PHE A 63 -15.43 -8.69 -13.08
C PHE A 63 -14.62 -7.45 -12.71
N LEU A 64 -13.40 -7.32 -13.21
CA LEU A 64 -12.57 -6.13 -13.01
C LEU A 64 -13.22 -4.89 -13.63
N GLU A 65 -13.80 -5.00 -14.83
CA GLU A 65 -14.50 -3.91 -15.49
C GLU A 65 -15.78 -3.53 -14.74
N ALA A 66 -16.57 -4.52 -14.27
CA ALA A 66 -17.79 -4.28 -13.51
C ALA A 66 -17.55 -3.55 -12.17
N ARG A 67 -16.37 -3.74 -11.56
CA ARG A 67 -15.98 -3.11 -10.27
C ARG A 67 -15.24 -1.79 -10.41
N ARG A 68 -14.90 -1.38 -11.63
CA ARG A 68 -14.05 -0.22 -11.90
C ARG A 68 -14.64 1.09 -11.37
N ILE A 69 -15.93 1.31 -11.61
CA ILE A 69 -16.67 2.49 -11.13
C ILE A 69 -17.41 2.13 -9.84
N LYS A 70 -17.07 2.83 -8.77
CA LYS A 70 -17.64 2.61 -7.45
C LYS A 70 -18.93 3.40 -7.26
N THR A 71 -19.92 2.77 -6.66
CA THR A 71 -21.12 3.44 -6.19
C THR A 71 -20.83 4.33 -4.96
N LYS A 72 -21.76 5.20 -4.60
CA LYS A 72 -21.62 6.06 -3.41
C LYS A 72 -21.44 5.24 -2.11
N ASP A 73 -22.12 4.11 -1.99
CA ASP A 73 -22.01 3.25 -0.80
C ASP A 73 -20.64 2.59 -0.74
N GLU A 74 -20.11 2.12 -1.87
CA GLU A 74 -18.77 1.57 -1.98
C GLU A 74 -17.70 2.61 -1.62
N LEU A 75 -17.84 3.85 -2.11
CA LEU A 75 -16.95 4.96 -1.75
C LEU A 75 -16.96 5.24 -0.24
N THR A 76 -18.13 5.14 0.41
CA THR A 76 -18.24 5.30 1.87
C THR A 76 -17.49 4.20 2.61
N LEU A 77 -17.57 2.96 2.15
CA LEU A 77 -16.85 1.82 2.77
C LEU A 77 -15.35 1.93 2.56
N LEU A 78 -14.89 2.29 1.37
CA LEU A 78 -13.46 2.53 1.08
C LEU A 78 -12.89 3.66 1.94
N THR A 79 -13.59 4.79 2.04
CA THR A 79 -13.19 5.90 2.92
C THR A 79 -13.14 5.47 4.39
N SER A 80 -14.07 4.63 4.83
CA SER A 80 -14.07 4.09 6.19
C SER A 80 -12.87 3.18 6.42
N ALA A 81 -12.57 2.29 5.46
CA ALA A 81 -11.40 1.43 5.52
C ALA A 81 -10.10 2.24 5.60
N ALA A 82 -9.93 3.26 4.74
CA ALA A 82 -8.78 4.16 4.77
C ALA A 82 -8.65 4.88 6.12
N SER A 83 -9.76 5.37 6.69
CA SER A 83 -9.76 6.04 8.00
C SER A 83 -9.33 5.12 9.15
N MET A 84 -9.58 3.82 9.06
CA MET A 84 -9.08 2.85 10.05
C MET A 84 -7.56 2.71 9.97
N VAL A 85 -6.99 2.79 8.77
CA VAL A 85 -5.54 2.81 8.57
C VAL A 85 -4.93 4.12 9.06
N ASP A 86 -5.59 5.27 8.86
CA ASP A 86 -5.16 6.55 9.44
C ASP A 86 -5.01 6.43 10.96
N ALA A 87 -5.99 5.84 11.64
CA ALA A 87 -5.93 5.60 13.08
C ALA A 87 -4.84 4.60 13.49
N ALA A 88 -4.57 3.60 12.66
CA ALA A 88 -3.48 2.66 12.89
C ALA A 88 -2.10 3.34 12.75
N TYR A 89 -1.93 4.23 11.77
CA TYR A 89 -0.71 5.04 11.61
C TYR A 89 -0.48 5.98 12.78
N GLU A 90 -1.53 6.58 13.34
CA GLU A 90 -1.40 7.42 14.54
C GLU A 90 -0.81 6.61 15.70
N LYS A 91 -1.33 5.42 15.95
CA LYS A 91 -0.82 4.50 17.00
C LYS A 91 0.57 3.99 16.68
N LEU A 92 0.85 3.73 15.42
CA LEU A 92 2.19 3.32 14.98
C LEU A 92 3.22 4.45 15.20
N TYR A 93 2.89 5.69 14.87
CA TYR A 93 3.75 6.85 15.07
C TYR A 93 4.10 7.04 16.57
N GLU A 94 3.10 6.93 17.46
CA GLU A 94 3.30 6.98 18.91
C GLU A 94 4.21 5.84 19.43
N PHE A 95 4.12 4.67 18.82
CA PHE A 95 4.84 3.47 19.23
C PHE A 95 6.28 3.39 18.72
N LEU A 96 6.52 3.89 17.50
CA LEU A 96 7.82 3.80 16.84
C LEU A 96 8.91 4.53 17.61
N ARG A 97 10.00 3.82 17.90
CA ARG A 97 11.21 4.32 18.53
C ARG A 97 12.38 3.39 18.25
N PRO A 98 13.63 3.82 18.42
CA PRO A 98 14.77 2.92 18.35
C PRO A 98 14.60 1.73 19.32
N GLY A 99 14.93 0.53 18.83
CA GLY A 99 14.83 -0.72 19.58
C GLY A 99 13.51 -1.47 19.45
N VAL A 100 12.51 -0.91 18.76
CA VAL A 100 11.30 -1.64 18.33
C VAL A 100 11.66 -2.55 17.15
N LYS A 101 11.09 -3.74 17.08
CA LYS A 101 11.23 -4.62 15.92
C LYS A 101 10.14 -4.36 14.89
N GLU A 102 10.44 -4.66 13.62
CA GLU A 102 9.44 -4.55 12.54
C GLU A 102 8.18 -5.38 12.86
N ASN A 103 8.34 -6.63 13.30
CA ASN A 103 7.21 -7.51 13.65
C ASN A 103 6.41 -7.05 14.88
N GLU A 104 7.02 -6.30 15.82
CA GLU A 104 6.29 -5.68 16.96
C GLU A 104 5.37 -4.56 16.44
N ALA A 105 5.85 -3.76 15.48
CA ALA A 105 5.04 -2.74 14.81
C ALA A 105 3.87 -3.36 14.04
N VAL A 106 4.12 -4.47 13.32
CA VAL A 106 3.06 -5.25 12.64
C VAL A 106 2.01 -5.76 13.62
N GLY A 107 2.43 -6.29 14.76
CA GLY A 107 1.51 -6.77 15.80
C GLY A 107 0.63 -5.66 16.37
N LEU A 108 1.20 -4.47 16.60
CA LEU A 108 0.43 -3.30 17.04
C LEU A 108 -0.61 -2.88 15.99
N VAL A 109 -0.18 -2.68 14.74
CA VAL A 109 -1.07 -2.26 13.64
C VAL A 109 -2.22 -3.24 13.46
N SER A 110 -1.90 -4.55 13.42
CA SER A 110 -2.91 -5.59 13.29
C SER A 110 -3.94 -5.55 14.44
N LYS A 111 -3.45 -5.37 15.69
CA LYS A 111 -4.32 -5.24 16.85
C LYS A 111 -5.26 -4.04 16.72
N VAL A 112 -4.73 -2.87 16.35
CA VAL A 112 -5.53 -1.65 16.21
C VAL A 112 -6.63 -1.84 15.16
N LEU A 113 -6.29 -2.40 14.00
CA LEU A 113 -7.26 -2.64 12.93
C LEU A 113 -8.37 -3.60 13.35
N TYR A 114 -8.04 -4.71 14.03
CA TYR A 114 -9.06 -5.64 14.53
C TYR A 114 -9.91 -5.02 15.64
N ASP A 115 -9.33 -4.22 16.53
CA ASP A 115 -10.09 -3.48 17.57
C ASP A 115 -11.09 -2.49 16.93
N LEU A 116 -10.78 -1.94 15.76
CA LEU A 116 -11.65 -1.04 15.00
C LEU A 116 -12.70 -1.78 14.15
N GLY A 117 -12.61 -3.09 14.02
CA GLY A 117 -13.59 -3.91 13.28
C GLY A 117 -13.14 -4.36 11.90
N SER A 118 -11.83 -4.32 11.60
CA SER A 118 -11.30 -4.95 10.39
C SER A 118 -11.69 -6.43 10.34
N GLU A 119 -12.12 -6.89 9.17
CA GLU A 119 -12.45 -8.31 8.96
C GLU A 119 -11.20 -9.15 8.72
N HIS A 120 -10.20 -8.54 8.09
CA HIS A 120 -8.96 -9.21 7.76
C HIS A 120 -7.83 -8.19 7.54
N VAL A 121 -6.75 -8.35 8.27
CA VAL A 121 -5.48 -7.66 7.98
C VAL A 121 -4.73 -8.52 6.97
N GLU A 122 -4.76 -8.12 5.70
CA GLU A 122 -4.17 -8.90 4.61
C GLU A 122 -2.65 -8.89 4.66
N GLY A 123 -2.07 -7.78 5.11
CA GLY A 123 -0.65 -7.64 5.31
C GLY A 123 -0.25 -6.30 5.91
N VAL A 124 0.91 -6.28 6.53
CA VAL A 124 1.59 -5.06 6.92
C VAL A 124 3.04 -5.22 6.46
N ASN A 125 3.40 -4.54 5.38
CA ASN A 125 4.79 -4.46 4.96
C ASN A 125 5.49 -3.48 5.89
N ALA A 126 6.37 -3.98 6.75
CA ALA A 126 7.13 -3.17 7.71
C ALA A 126 8.62 -3.33 7.39
N ILE A 127 9.22 -2.28 6.85
CA ILE A 127 10.57 -2.33 6.31
C ILE A 127 11.36 -1.16 6.86
N SER A 128 12.59 -1.41 7.33
CA SER A 128 13.42 -0.38 7.96
C SER A 128 14.88 -0.45 7.55
N GLY A 129 15.55 0.71 7.62
CA GLY A 129 16.97 0.88 7.37
C GLY A 129 17.36 0.47 5.95
N GLU A 130 18.44 -0.30 5.85
CA GLU A 130 19.01 -0.81 4.60
C GLU A 130 18.05 -1.66 3.77
N ARG A 131 17.04 -2.27 4.41
CA ARG A 131 16.04 -3.09 3.71
C ARG A 131 15.06 -2.25 2.89
N CYS A 132 15.03 -0.94 3.08
CA CYS A 132 14.17 -0.07 2.29
C CYS A 132 14.62 0.07 0.82
N SER A 133 15.83 -0.40 0.44
CA SER A 133 16.31 -0.31 -0.94
C SER A 133 17.22 -1.47 -1.33
N PRO A 134 16.84 -2.32 -2.30
CA PRO A 134 15.49 -2.50 -2.83
C PRO A 134 14.58 -3.09 -1.74
N HIS A 135 13.32 -2.70 -1.70
CA HIS A 135 12.45 -3.11 -0.62
C HIS A 135 11.78 -4.47 -0.89
N PRO A 136 11.75 -5.38 0.09
CA PRO A 136 10.88 -6.55 0.05
C PRO A 136 9.46 -6.13 0.49
N HIS A 137 8.44 -6.92 0.11
CA HIS A 137 7.07 -6.74 0.60
C HIS A 137 6.80 -7.65 1.82
N VAL A 138 7.70 -7.60 2.81
CA VAL A 138 7.61 -8.46 4.01
C VAL A 138 8.36 -7.83 5.18
N PHE A 139 7.81 -7.99 6.37
CA PHE A 139 8.49 -7.61 7.61
C PHE A 139 9.49 -8.68 8.08
N SER A 140 10.31 -8.31 9.06
CA SER A 140 11.25 -9.21 9.73
C SER A 140 11.27 -8.96 11.25
N ASP A 141 12.19 -9.62 11.94
CA ASP A 141 12.50 -9.36 13.35
C ASP A 141 13.63 -8.32 13.54
N ARG A 142 13.97 -7.57 12.48
CA ARG A 142 15.00 -6.51 12.55
C ARG A 142 14.62 -5.46 13.57
N LEU A 143 15.60 -5.10 14.41
CA LEU A 143 15.50 -3.95 15.31
C LEU A 143 15.67 -2.65 14.52
N ILE A 144 14.73 -1.74 14.64
CA ILE A 144 14.81 -0.38 14.09
C ILE A 144 15.84 0.41 14.89
N ARG A 145 16.79 1.03 14.21
CA ARG A 145 17.91 1.74 14.81
C ARG A 145 17.69 3.25 14.78
N PRO A 146 18.39 4.03 15.62
CA PRO A 146 18.38 5.48 15.50
C PRO A 146 18.85 5.92 14.11
N GLY A 147 18.06 6.78 13.44
CA GLY A 147 18.35 7.27 12.10
C GLY A 147 17.87 6.39 10.97
N ASP A 148 17.26 5.24 11.26
CA ASP A 148 16.67 4.40 10.20
C ASP A 148 15.47 5.12 9.57
N PRO A 149 15.33 5.09 8.23
CA PRO A 149 14.03 5.21 7.61
C PRO A 149 13.22 3.96 7.92
N ALA A 150 11.93 4.11 8.09
CA ALA A 150 11.01 2.98 8.24
C ALA A 150 9.71 3.31 7.51
N PHE A 151 9.35 2.51 6.53
CA PHE A 151 8.07 2.65 5.87
C PHE A 151 7.19 1.42 6.07
N PHE A 152 5.93 1.69 6.09
CA PHE A 152 4.89 0.70 6.31
C PHE A 152 3.87 0.81 5.19
N ASP A 153 3.37 -0.33 4.75
CA ASP A 153 2.21 -0.44 3.91
C ASP A 153 1.19 -1.28 4.68
N ILE A 154 0.01 -0.74 4.87
CA ILE A 154 -1.01 -1.37 5.70
C ILE A 154 -2.18 -1.75 4.83
N LEU A 155 -2.39 -3.07 4.67
CA LEU A 155 -3.42 -3.66 3.85
C LEU A 155 -4.46 -4.35 4.72
N HIS A 156 -5.72 -3.92 4.64
CA HIS A 156 -6.79 -4.60 5.35
C HIS A 156 -8.12 -4.53 4.60
N SER A 157 -9.12 -5.26 5.08
CA SER A 157 -10.49 -5.17 4.58
C SER A 157 -11.49 -4.80 5.67
N TYR A 158 -12.46 -3.98 5.27
CA TYR A 158 -13.62 -3.61 6.06
C TYR A 158 -14.89 -3.75 5.22
N MET A 159 -15.86 -4.57 5.69
CA MET A 159 -17.09 -4.88 4.97
C MET A 159 -16.85 -5.37 3.53
N GLY A 160 -15.75 -6.13 3.33
CA GLY A 160 -15.32 -6.66 2.05
C GLY A 160 -14.47 -5.70 1.19
N TYR A 161 -14.41 -4.41 1.52
CA TYR A 161 -13.63 -3.42 0.77
C TYR A 161 -12.23 -3.25 1.35
N ARG A 162 -11.25 -3.12 0.46
CA ARG A 162 -9.82 -3.08 0.80
C ARG A 162 -9.28 -1.68 0.70
N THR A 163 -8.22 -1.46 1.45
CA THR A 163 -7.37 -0.27 1.38
C THR A 163 -5.92 -0.69 1.55
N CYS A 164 -5.00 0.04 0.93
CA CYS A 164 -3.57 -0.04 1.19
C CYS A 164 -2.93 1.33 0.98
N TYR A 165 -2.00 1.71 1.85
CA TYR A 165 -1.12 2.82 1.53
C TYR A 165 0.14 2.86 2.38
N TYR A 166 1.20 3.42 1.80
CA TYR A 166 2.50 3.60 2.43
C TYR A 166 2.65 4.93 3.14
N ARG A 167 3.30 4.87 4.31
CA ARG A 167 3.90 6.03 4.97
C ARG A 167 5.32 5.72 5.39
N THR A 168 6.20 6.71 5.22
CA THR A 168 7.61 6.65 5.66
C THR A 168 7.82 7.52 6.87
N PHE A 169 8.56 6.99 7.84
CA PHE A 169 9.03 7.68 9.04
C PHE A 169 10.56 7.65 9.08
N ALA A 170 11.17 8.66 9.70
CA ALA A 170 12.51 8.55 10.22
C ALA A 170 12.44 8.24 11.71
N VAL A 171 13.23 7.31 12.21
CA VAL A 171 13.16 6.88 13.61
C VAL A 171 14.30 7.49 14.43
N GLY A 172 13.95 8.34 15.38
CA GLY A 172 14.88 9.08 16.23
C GLY A 172 15.44 10.34 15.58
N SER A 173 15.90 10.26 14.33
CA SER A 173 16.41 11.41 13.56
C SER A 173 16.32 11.13 12.05
N ALA A 174 16.37 12.19 11.25
CA ALA A 174 16.39 12.10 9.79
C ALA A 174 17.67 12.73 9.22
N SER A 175 18.33 12.04 8.29
CA SER A 175 19.45 12.61 7.53
C SER A 175 18.96 13.61 6.46
N PRO A 176 19.80 14.52 5.98
CA PRO A 176 19.47 15.35 4.82
C PRO A 176 19.09 14.52 3.59
N ALA A 177 19.77 13.39 3.34
CA ALA A 177 19.51 12.51 2.22
C ALA A 177 18.12 11.85 2.29
N GLN A 178 17.68 11.46 3.48
CA GLN A 178 16.33 10.93 3.71
C GLN A 178 15.25 12.01 3.49
N ARG A 179 15.48 13.24 3.97
CA ARG A 179 14.58 14.37 3.75
C ARG A 179 14.43 14.68 2.26
N ASP A 180 15.55 14.68 1.53
CA ASP A 180 15.55 14.89 0.07
C ASP A 180 14.79 13.78 -0.66
N ALA A 181 15.01 12.51 -0.31
CA ALA A 181 14.30 11.38 -0.91
C ALA A 181 12.78 11.49 -0.68
N TYR A 182 12.38 11.83 0.54
CA TYR A 182 10.96 12.02 0.88
C TYR A 182 10.34 13.18 0.10
N ARG A 183 11.04 14.33 0.05
CA ARG A 183 10.59 15.50 -0.71
C ARG A 183 10.40 15.17 -2.18
N ILE A 184 11.31 14.39 -2.80
CA ILE A 184 11.17 13.95 -4.19
C ILE A 184 9.93 13.07 -4.36
N CYS A 185 9.69 12.09 -3.46
CA CYS A 185 8.47 11.29 -3.47
C CYS A 185 7.23 12.18 -3.40
N ARG A 186 7.19 13.16 -2.49
CA ARG A 186 6.04 14.06 -2.32
C ARG A 186 5.80 14.92 -3.57
N GLU A 187 6.85 15.48 -4.16
CA GLU A 187 6.75 16.28 -5.38
C GLU A 187 6.18 15.47 -6.56
N TYR A 188 6.59 14.23 -6.74
CA TYR A 188 6.00 13.35 -7.76
C TYR A 188 4.56 13.01 -7.46
N MET A 189 4.23 12.70 -6.21
CA MET A 189 2.87 12.42 -5.77
C MET A 189 1.94 13.61 -6.04
N ASP A 190 2.33 14.82 -5.64
CA ASP A 190 1.53 16.03 -5.85
C ASP A 190 1.29 16.30 -7.33
N ARG A 191 2.32 16.11 -8.17
CA ARG A 191 2.21 16.28 -9.63
C ARG A 191 1.27 15.24 -10.24
N ALA A 192 1.29 14.00 -9.76
CA ALA A 192 0.41 12.93 -10.22
C ALA A 192 -1.04 13.22 -9.83
N ILE A 193 -1.29 13.53 -8.57
CA ILE A 193 -2.64 13.87 -8.06
C ILE A 193 -3.23 15.06 -8.81
N ALA A 194 -2.43 16.08 -9.13
CA ALA A 194 -2.89 17.25 -9.87
C ALA A 194 -3.40 16.94 -11.30
N LEU A 195 -3.02 15.80 -11.86
CA LEU A 195 -3.49 15.35 -13.18
C LEU A 195 -4.75 14.49 -13.10
N VAL A 196 -5.13 14.00 -11.90
CA VAL A 196 -6.27 13.11 -11.74
C VAL A 196 -7.58 13.87 -11.91
N LYS A 197 -8.29 13.56 -12.97
CA LYS A 197 -9.64 14.09 -13.29
C LYS A 197 -10.30 13.21 -14.35
N PRO A 198 -11.62 13.28 -14.52
CA PRO A 198 -12.28 12.61 -15.64
C PRO A 198 -11.67 13.02 -17.00
N GLY A 199 -11.43 12.03 -17.86
CA GLY A 199 -10.85 12.22 -19.20
C GLY A 199 -9.31 12.23 -19.24
N ALA A 200 -8.59 12.34 -18.12
CA ALA A 200 -7.17 12.04 -18.07
C ALA A 200 -6.95 10.53 -18.27
N THR A 201 -5.75 10.13 -18.65
CA THR A 201 -5.42 8.72 -18.87
C THR A 201 -4.37 8.21 -17.88
N THR A 202 -4.31 6.89 -17.69
CA THR A 202 -3.21 6.27 -16.93
C THR A 202 -1.84 6.61 -17.52
N ALA A 203 -1.74 6.81 -18.84
CA ALA A 203 -0.51 7.26 -19.52
C ALA A 203 -0.08 8.65 -19.08
N ASP A 204 -1.03 9.60 -18.94
CA ASP A 204 -0.73 10.96 -18.48
C ASP A 204 -0.16 10.93 -17.05
N ILE A 205 -0.71 10.09 -16.18
CA ILE A 205 -0.25 9.95 -14.80
C ILE A 205 1.15 9.33 -14.75
N VAL A 206 1.37 8.18 -15.42
CA VAL A 206 2.69 7.52 -15.36
C VAL A 206 3.80 8.30 -16.06
N ALA A 207 3.48 9.21 -16.96
CA ALA A 207 4.45 10.11 -17.59
C ALA A 207 5.12 11.07 -16.58
N VAL A 208 4.46 11.34 -15.44
CA VAL A 208 4.99 12.18 -14.36
C VAL A 208 6.08 11.47 -13.57
N TRP A 209 5.99 10.15 -13.41
CA TRP A 209 6.96 9.37 -12.66
C TRP A 209 8.30 9.30 -13.39
N PRO A 210 9.41 9.26 -12.63
CA PRO A 210 10.73 9.13 -13.22
C PRO A 210 10.89 7.79 -13.93
N LYS A 211 11.84 7.74 -14.87
CA LYS A 211 12.19 6.48 -15.54
C LYS A 211 12.94 5.54 -14.59
N ALA A 212 12.90 4.25 -14.89
CA ALA A 212 13.55 3.22 -14.10
C ALA A 212 15.05 3.49 -13.85
N GLU A 213 15.74 4.06 -14.85
CA GLU A 213 17.16 4.38 -14.77
C GLU A 213 17.45 5.47 -13.72
N GLU A 214 16.50 6.37 -13.47
CA GLU A 214 16.63 7.42 -12.43
C GLU A 214 16.59 6.84 -11.01
N PHE A 215 15.97 5.65 -10.85
CA PHE A 215 15.98 4.87 -9.61
C PHE A 215 17.18 3.92 -9.49
N GLY A 216 18.03 3.86 -10.53
CA GLY A 216 19.19 2.97 -10.58
C GLY A 216 18.90 1.57 -11.14
N PHE A 217 17.74 1.35 -11.77
CA PHE A 217 17.44 0.12 -12.49
C PHE A 217 17.89 0.19 -13.94
N ALA A 218 18.13 -0.97 -14.55
CA ALA A 218 18.63 -1.03 -15.93
C ALA A 218 17.56 -0.64 -16.99
N ASN A 219 16.31 -0.89 -16.68
CA ASN A 219 15.14 -0.64 -17.54
C ASN A 219 13.84 -0.81 -16.75
N GLU A 220 12.69 -0.56 -17.39
CA GLU A 220 11.37 -0.65 -16.75
C GLU A 220 11.02 -2.07 -16.32
N GLU A 221 11.45 -3.12 -17.04
CA GLU A 221 11.23 -4.50 -16.63
C GLU A 221 11.98 -4.84 -15.33
N ALA A 222 13.20 -4.33 -15.18
CA ALA A 222 13.97 -4.50 -13.95
C ALA A 222 13.34 -3.76 -12.76
N ALA A 223 12.59 -2.70 -13.04
CA ALA A 223 11.87 -1.91 -12.05
C ALA A 223 10.42 -2.40 -11.83
N PHE A 224 10.02 -3.55 -12.38
CA PHE A 224 8.65 -4.06 -12.37
C PHE A 224 8.00 -4.06 -10.97
N ALA A 225 8.77 -4.24 -9.91
CA ALA A 225 8.29 -4.17 -8.53
C ALA A 225 7.94 -2.73 -8.06
N LEU A 226 8.28 -1.71 -8.85
CA LEU A 226 7.94 -0.31 -8.61
C LEU A 226 6.68 0.06 -9.40
N GLN A 227 5.57 -0.57 -9.08
CA GLN A 227 4.27 -0.20 -9.62
C GLN A 227 3.88 1.19 -9.11
N TYR A 228 3.33 2.03 -10.01
CA TYR A 228 3.00 3.41 -9.69
C TYR A 228 1.57 3.62 -9.22
N GLY A 229 0.74 2.60 -9.30
CA GLY A 229 -0.61 2.62 -8.77
C GLY A 229 -1.51 1.53 -9.35
N HIS A 230 -2.60 1.30 -8.67
CA HIS A 230 -3.60 0.30 -9.03
C HIS A 230 -4.98 0.66 -8.46
N GLY A 231 -6.03 0.20 -9.12
CA GLY A 231 -7.37 0.28 -8.56
C GLY A 231 -7.48 -0.49 -7.24
N VAL A 232 -8.35 -0.01 -6.37
CA VAL A 232 -8.71 -0.68 -5.11
C VAL A 232 -10.23 -0.79 -4.97
N GLY A 233 -10.69 -1.83 -4.29
CA GLY A 233 -12.11 -2.06 -4.09
C GLY A 233 -12.39 -3.35 -3.34
N LEU A 234 -13.11 -4.28 -3.95
CA LEU A 234 -13.32 -5.65 -3.43
C LEU A 234 -12.04 -6.49 -3.51
N SER A 235 -11.07 -6.07 -4.28
CA SER A 235 -9.73 -6.62 -4.33
C SER A 235 -8.72 -5.51 -4.08
N ILE A 236 -7.54 -5.89 -3.56
CA ILE A 236 -6.47 -4.92 -3.33
C ILE A 236 -5.91 -4.40 -4.67
N TRP A 237 -5.93 -5.23 -5.70
CA TRP A 237 -5.52 -4.86 -7.05
C TRP A 237 -6.69 -5.00 -8.01
N GLU A 238 -7.15 -3.86 -8.53
CA GLU A 238 -8.20 -3.73 -9.53
C GLU A 238 -7.73 -2.82 -10.68
N LYS A 239 -8.60 -2.58 -11.65
CA LYS A 239 -8.41 -1.53 -12.66
C LYS A 239 -8.75 -0.16 -12.09
N PRO A 240 -8.06 0.92 -12.56
CA PRO A 240 -7.00 0.93 -13.56
C PRO A 240 -5.64 0.52 -13.00
N ILE A 241 -4.69 0.16 -13.88
CA ILE A 241 -3.29 -0.10 -13.53
C ILE A 241 -2.41 1.03 -14.06
N PHE A 242 -1.54 1.56 -13.20
CA PHE A 242 -0.59 2.60 -13.53
C PHE A 242 0.81 2.01 -13.60
N SER A 243 1.31 1.77 -14.80
CA SER A 243 2.62 1.19 -15.03
C SER A 243 3.20 1.69 -16.35
N ARG A 244 4.49 2.06 -16.34
CA ARG A 244 5.18 2.45 -17.58
C ARG A 244 5.29 1.32 -18.59
N LEU A 245 5.22 0.06 -18.14
CA LEU A 245 5.18 -1.13 -19.01
C LEU A 245 3.86 -1.33 -19.75
N VAL A 246 2.76 -0.77 -19.23
CA VAL A 246 1.41 -1.08 -19.72
C VAL A 246 0.68 0.15 -20.19
N SER A 247 0.72 1.25 -19.41
CA SER A 247 -0.19 2.38 -19.61
C SER A 247 0.09 3.21 -20.87
N PHE A 248 1.33 3.20 -21.38
CA PHE A 248 1.64 3.92 -22.62
C PHE A 248 1.05 3.25 -23.86
N ASP A 249 1.07 1.91 -23.90
CA ASP A 249 0.53 1.13 -25.00
C ASP A 249 -0.97 0.86 -24.87
N ASN A 250 -1.46 0.83 -23.62
CA ASN A 250 -2.86 0.55 -23.27
C ASN A 250 -3.37 1.57 -22.25
N PRO A 251 -3.52 2.85 -22.64
CA PRO A 251 -4.01 3.88 -21.72
C PRO A 251 -5.48 3.65 -21.37
N GLU A 252 -5.80 3.65 -20.08
CA GLU A 252 -7.16 3.65 -19.59
C GLU A 252 -7.60 5.07 -19.26
N VAL A 253 -8.82 5.45 -19.67
CA VAL A 253 -9.41 6.76 -19.39
C VAL A 253 -9.96 6.77 -17.97
N LEU A 254 -9.63 7.79 -17.19
CA LEU A 254 -10.15 7.99 -15.86
C LEU A 254 -11.59 8.52 -15.91
N GLU A 255 -12.45 7.93 -15.07
CA GLU A 255 -13.86 8.27 -14.97
C GLU A 255 -14.24 8.55 -13.51
N ALA A 256 -15.23 9.41 -13.30
CA ALA A 256 -15.74 9.68 -11.95
C ALA A 256 -16.23 8.37 -11.28
N GLY A 257 -15.92 8.21 -10.01
CA GLY A 257 -16.21 7.00 -9.24
C GLY A 257 -15.11 5.95 -9.26
N MET A 258 -14.05 6.10 -10.07
CA MET A 258 -12.85 5.26 -9.93
C MET A 258 -12.13 5.58 -8.63
N VAL A 259 -11.58 4.52 -7.99
CA VAL A 259 -10.72 4.60 -6.81
C VAL A 259 -9.46 3.81 -7.07
N PHE A 260 -8.33 4.43 -6.76
CA PHE A 260 -7.03 3.79 -6.93
C PHE A 260 -5.99 4.37 -5.99
N ALA A 261 -4.99 3.57 -5.68
CA ALA A 261 -3.78 3.98 -5.00
C ALA A 261 -2.76 4.52 -6.01
N LEU A 262 -2.06 5.59 -5.65
CA LEU A 262 -0.89 6.12 -6.34
C LEU A 262 0.31 5.98 -5.43
N GLU A 263 1.41 5.41 -5.92
CA GLU A 263 2.57 5.05 -5.13
C GLU A 263 3.83 5.74 -5.65
N THR A 264 4.69 6.21 -4.76
CA THR A 264 6.01 6.76 -5.08
C THR A 264 7.10 5.97 -4.37
N TYR A 265 8.30 6.03 -4.91
CA TYR A 265 9.50 5.46 -4.31
C TYR A 265 10.72 6.29 -4.73
N TRP A 266 11.64 6.53 -3.78
CA TRP A 266 12.92 7.14 -4.11
C TRP A 266 14.01 6.65 -3.16
N PRO A 267 15.12 6.09 -3.69
CA PRO A 267 16.25 5.67 -2.86
C PRO A 267 17.00 6.88 -2.30
N SER A 268 17.46 6.75 -1.07
CA SER A 268 18.29 7.77 -0.43
C SER A 268 19.70 7.80 -1.01
N LYS A 269 20.22 9.00 -1.30
CA LYS A 269 21.55 9.16 -1.94
C LYS A 269 22.73 8.66 -1.09
N ASP A 270 22.54 8.54 0.23
CA ASP A 270 23.54 7.99 1.14
C ASP A 270 23.56 6.45 1.13
N GLY A 271 22.69 5.81 0.35
CA GLY A 271 22.54 4.36 0.29
C GLY A 271 21.90 3.74 1.53
N TRP A 272 21.41 4.57 2.47
CA TRP A 272 20.79 4.12 3.71
C TRP A 272 19.27 4.19 3.63
N GLY A 273 18.70 3.35 2.76
CA GLY A 273 17.27 3.18 2.63
C GLY A 273 16.62 3.98 1.51
N ALA A 274 15.33 4.20 1.63
CA ALA A 274 14.50 4.91 0.67
C ALA A 274 13.31 5.57 1.36
N ALA A 275 12.61 6.44 0.64
CA ALA A 275 11.28 6.92 1.00
C ALA A 275 10.22 6.28 0.10
N ARG A 276 9.01 6.11 0.64
CA ARG A 276 7.83 5.67 -0.08
C ARG A 276 6.59 6.36 0.47
N ILE A 277 5.74 6.86 -0.42
CA ILE A 277 4.46 7.50 -0.10
C ILE A 277 3.43 6.92 -1.04
N GLU A 278 2.25 6.61 -0.51
CA GLU A 278 1.11 6.16 -1.29
C GLU A 278 -0.15 6.89 -0.80
N GLU A 279 -1.00 7.27 -1.75
CA GLU A 279 -2.27 7.93 -1.48
C GLU A 279 -3.39 7.25 -2.25
N GLU A 280 -4.50 6.98 -1.59
CA GLU A 280 -5.72 6.54 -2.26
C GLU A 280 -6.53 7.74 -2.71
N VAL A 281 -6.95 7.70 -3.98
CA VAL A 281 -7.59 8.80 -4.68
C VAL A 281 -8.92 8.34 -5.26
N VAL A 282 -9.98 9.13 -5.04
CA VAL A 282 -11.28 8.99 -5.69
C VAL A 282 -11.38 10.02 -6.81
N VAL A 283 -11.68 9.59 -8.02
CA VAL A 283 -11.97 10.49 -9.13
C VAL A 283 -13.36 11.07 -8.94
N THR A 284 -13.46 12.40 -8.84
CA THR A 284 -14.75 13.14 -8.73
C THR A 284 -15.22 13.62 -10.10
N GLU A 285 -16.37 14.27 -10.18
CA GLU A 285 -16.90 14.83 -11.45
C GLU A 285 -15.97 15.87 -12.10
N THR A 286 -15.10 16.54 -11.35
CA THR A 286 -14.30 17.67 -11.84
C THR A 286 -12.81 17.57 -11.52
N GLY A 287 -12.39 16.57 -10.74
CA GLY A 287 -11.01 16.39 -10.27
C GLY A 287 -10.88 15.11 -9.47
N CYS A 288 -10.28 15.19 -8.28
CA CYS A 288 -10.16 14.05 -7.38
C CYS A 288 -10.19 14.47 -5.91
N GLU A 289 -10.38 13.47 -5.05
CA GLU A 289 -10.28 13.59 -3.61
C GLU A 289 -9.32 12.52 -3.08
N VAL A 290 -8.36 12.92 -2.24
CA VAL A 290 -7.50 11.98 -1.50
C VAL A 290 -8.24 11.55 -0.24
N ILE A 291 -8.46 10.24 -0.06
CA ILE A 291 -9.21 9.68 1.07
C ILE A 291 -8.32 9.19 2.22
N THR A 292 -7.01 9.02 2.01
CA THR A 292 -6.00 8.78 3.04
C THR A 292 -5.65 10.09 3.73
N LYS A 293 -5.79 10.16 5.05
CA LYS A 293 -5.70 11.44 5.79
C LYS A 293 -4.54 11.49 6.80
N PHE A 294 -3.85 10.38 7.05
CA PHE A 294 -2.65 10.45 7.88
C PHE A 294 -1.57 11.28 7.17
N PRO A 295 -0.92 12.24 7.86
CA PRO A 295 -0.02 13.22 7.23
C PRO A 295 1.07 12.60 6.36
N ALA A 296 1.30 13.19 5.19
CA ALA A 296 2.34 12.80 4.22
C ALA A 296 3.04 14.00 3.58
N GLU A 297 2.77 15.21 4.02
CA GLU A 297 3.33 16.44 3.47
C GLU A 297 4.82 16.55 3.78
N GLU A 298 5.24 16.06 4.96
CA GLU A 298 6.62 16.10 5.44
C GLU A 298 7.03 14.75 6.03
N LEU A 299 8.34 14.47 6.01
CA LEU A 299 8.90 13.29 6.65
C LEU A 299 8.76 13.41 8.17
N LEU A 300 7.89 12.62 8.76
CA LEU A 300 7.70 12.58 10.21
C LEU A 300 8.86 11.86 10.90
N VAL A 301 9.30 12.41 12.04
CA VAL A 301 10.33 11.80 12.88
C VAL A 301 9.67 11.21 14.11
N ALA A 302 9.65 9.88 14.20
CA ALA A 302 9.11 9.13 15.34
C ALA A 302 10.16 8.85 16.41
N GLY A 303 9.72 8.58 17.65
CA GLY A 303 10.60 8.13 18.72
C GLY A 303 11.42 9.22 19.39
N GLN A 304 11.03 10.48 19.24
CA GLN A 304 11.60 11.58 20.01
C GLN A 304 11.01 11.56 21.42
N ARG A 305 11.87 11.35 22.42
CA ARG A 305 11.42 11.12 23.81
C ARG A 305 11.40 12.35 24.70
N TYR A 306 12.05 13.44 24.30
CA TYR A 306 12.26 14.57 25.17
C TYR A 306 11.64 15.83 24.61
N TYR A 307 10.89 16.53 25.45
CA TYR A 307 10.34 17.85 25.18
C TYR A 307 10.97 18.85 26.13
N GLY A 308 11.53 19.95 25.60
CA GLY A 308 11.90 21.12 26.36
C GLY A 308 10.72 22.06 26.52
N VAL A 309 10.94 23.17 27.20
CA VAL A 309 9.95 24.24 27.42
C VAL A 309 9.46 24.81 26.07
N ASP A 310 10.35 24.86 25.08
CA ASP A 310 10.09 25.43 23.76
C ASP A 310 9.70 24.37 22.69
N GLY A 311 9.37 23.14 23.10
CA GLY A 311 8.97 22.06 22.19
C GLY A 311 9.89 20.83 22.21
N PRO A 312 9.80 19.96 21.19
CA PRO A 312 10.57 18.73 21.14
C PRO A 312 12.09 19.02 21.06
N ILE A 313 12.85 18.33 21.92
CA ILE A 313 14.31 18.38 21.86
C ILE A 313 14.76 17.48 20.70
N ASN A 314 15.28 18.11 19.67
CA ASN A 314 15.86 17.41 18.54
C ASN A 314 17.15 16.72 19.00
N LEU A 315 17.19 15.39 18.94
CA LEU A 315 18.38 14.59 19.27
C LEU A 315 19.42 14.60 18.13
N THR A 316 19.22 15.38 17.09
CA THR A 316 20.21 15.57 16.02
C THR A 316 21.40 16.41 16.53
N ARG A 317 22.59 16.14 16.02
CA ARG A 317 23.82 16.90 16.37
C ARG A 317 23.72 18.42 16.13
N ASP A 318 22.73 18.87 15.39
CA ASP A 318 22.47 20.32 15.20
C ASP A 318 21.97 21.00 16.47
N SER A 319 21.56 20.25 17.50
CA SER A 319 21.26 20.77 18.83
C SER A 319 22.51 21.15 19.62
N GLN A 320 23.74 21.01 19.07
CA GLN A 320 24.98 21.47 19.72
C GLN A 320 25.02 22.98 19.93
N SER A 321 24.15 23.75 19.29
CA SER A 321 24.05 25.21 19.55
C SER A 321 23.49 25.55 20.94
N HIS A 322 22.94 24.61 21.68
CA HIS A 322 22.39 24.85 23.02
C HIS A 322 23.26 24.35 24.16
N PHE A 323 24.34 23.62 23.88
CA PHE A 323 25.37 23.39 24.87
C PHE A 323 26.31 24.62 24.89
N ASN A 324 25.98 25.56 25.74
CA ASN A 324 26.88 26.66 26.02
C ASN A 324 28.08 26.10 26.80
N THR A 325 29.17 25.81 26.09
CA THR A 325 30.43 25.29 26.67
C THR A 325 31.05 26.26 27.71
N SER A 326 30.61 27.53 27.72
CA SER A 326 31.03 28.52 28.70
C SER A 326 30.66 28.18 30.15
N THR A 327 29.75 27.23 30.37
CA THR A 327 29.36 26.82 31.75
C THR A 327 30.37 25.87 32.38
N PHE A 328 31.26 25.23 31.61
CA PHE A 328 32.28 24.32 32.12
C PHE A 328 33.65 24.96 32.32
N ASP A 329 33.89 26.14 31.74
CA ASP A 329 35.17 26.88 31.91
C ASP A 329 35.35 27.46 33.32
N HIS A 330 34.30 27.49 34.13
CA HIS A 330 34.37 27.99 35.53
C HIS A 330 34.64 26.90 36.57
N ILE A 331 34.70 25.63 36.20
CA ILE A 331 34.94 24.52 37.17
C ILE A 331 36.42 24.09 37.21
N GLY A 332 37.25 24.58 36.29
CA GLY A 332 38.63 24.12 36.10
C GLY A 332 39.73 24.98 36.74
N ASN A 333 39.44 26.11 37.41
CA ASN A 333 40.49 26.97 37.98
C ASN A 333 40.18 27.39 39.42
N LYS A 334 40.22 26.45 40.33
CA LYS A 334 40.48 26.65 41.76
C LYS A 334 41.32 25.50 42.27
N GLY A 335 42.60 25.68 42.20
CA GLY A 335 43.58 24.84 42.82
C GLY A 335 44.98 25.42 42.60
#